data_e0c7d63405500f4b71ee5f05f10b3e8d
#
_entry.id   e0c7d63405500f4b71ee5f05f10b3e8d
#
_cell.length_a   1.000
_cell.length_b   1.000
_cell.length_c   1.000
_cell.angle_alpha   90.00
_cell.angle_beta   90.00
_cell.angle_gamma   90.00
#
_symmetry.space_group_name_H-M   'P 1'
#
loop_
_entity.id
_entity.type
_entity.pdbx_description
1 polymer ?
#
loop_
_entity_poly.entity_id
_entity_poly.type
_entity_poly.pdbx_seq_one_letter_code
_entity_poly.pdbx_strand_id
1 'polypeptide(L)'
;MERIIKTLIPTALVVAGAVVFVLGTGFLLASDATLASSSPGASGDLAQAGRWLQFVAWLGLLTAVCTAGWEAILHSEWVTGAEIAAAAVGTLLLTIGAAAFAASNGSSAAAAVASAVGIGVWALLVLSRAARVSLGEQGPAVPGREHQADLWLAAAIGLFALAIGYGFTSAASSAGPGVAAGLLEAVGVAALAWSVAVARSRKLLSSRRVPAVLAGLALLAMSFLAAAIVAGLAFGTLTALGAGLTVVTAVELAAVVALGLAAWTRVGELYTR
;
A
#
# COMPACT_ATOMS: atom_id res chain seq x y z
N MET A 1 14.77 26.99 13.53
CA MET A 1 15.49 26.16 12.54
C MET A 1 15.19 24.66 12.76
N GLU A 2 15.30 24.13 13.97
CA GLU A 2 15.06 22.72 14.31
C GLU A 2 13.64 22.20 13.94
N ARG A 3 12.57 22.97 14.20
CA ARG A 3 11.20 22.63 13.81
C ARG A 3 11.01 22.51 12.29
N ILE A 4 11.67 23.35 11.51
CA ILE A 4 11.58 23.35 10.04
C ILE A 4 12.26 22.08 9.49
N ILE A 5 13.41 21.71 10.03
CA ILE A 5 14.13 20.50 9.60
C ILE A 5 13.32 19.24 9.95
N LYS A 6 12.72 19.17 11.15
CA LYS A 6 11.92 18.03 11.60
C LYS A 6 10.64 17.80 10.75
N THR A 7 10.11 18.82 10.10
CA THR A 7 8.91 18.67 9.23
C THR A 7 9.27 18.62 7.74
N LEU A 8 10.32 19.30 7.31
CA LEU A 8 10.71 19.41 5.91
C LEU A 8 11.29 18.09 5.37
N ILE A 9 12.16 17.43 6.15
CA ILE A 9 12.82 16.20 5.71
C ILE A 9 11.83 15.07 5.48
N PRO A 10 10.94 14.69 6.43
CA PRO A 10 9.95 13.64 6.18
C PRO A 10 9.05 13.97 5.00
N THR A 11 8.64 15.22 4.86
CA THR A 11 7.75 15.65 3.77
C THR A 11 8.46 15.57 2.41
N ALA A 12 9.71 15.99 2.33
CA ALA A 12 10.50 15.85 1.10
C ALA A 12 10.71 14.39 0.71
N LEU A 13 10.95 13.50 1.69
CA LEU A 13 11.09 12.06 1.47
C LEU A 13 9.78 11.43 0.97
N VAL A 14 8.62 11.84 1.51
CA VAL A 14 7.32 11.35 1.02
C VAL A 14 7.09 11.76 -0.42
N VAL A 15 7.39 13.01 -0.76
CA VAL A 15 7.22 13.52 -2.14
C VAL A 15 8.20 12.84 -3.09
N ALA A 16 9.47 12.75 -2.72
CA ALA A 16 10.46 12.06 -3.53
C ALA A 16 10.10 10.58 -3.71
N GLY A 17 9.69 9.89 -2.64
CA GLY A 17 9.20 8.52 -2.71
C GLY A 17 8.00 8.36 -3.63
N ALA A 18 7.02 9.26 -3.56
CA ALA A 18 5.86 9.25 -4.44
C ALA A 18 6.25 9.43 -5.92
N VAL A 19 7.15 10.38 -6.23
CA VAL A 19 7.65 10.59 -7.59
C VAL A 19 8.38 9.36 -8.12
N VAL A 20 9.28 8.79 -7.31
CA VAL A 20 10.03 7.57 -7.70
C VAL A 20 9.08 6.38 -7.89
N PHE A 21 8.03 6.27 -7.07
CA PHE A 21 7.02 5.21 -7.23
C PHE A 21 6.21 5.37 -8.53
N VAL A 22 5.80 6.61 -8.87
CA VAL A 22 5.14 6.93 -10.15
C VAL A 22 6.03 6.57 -11.33
N LEU A 23 7.32 6.92 -11.28
CA LEU A 23 8.28 6.53 -12.31
C LEU A 23 8.41 5.02 -12.42
N GLY A 24 8.54 4.31 -11.31
CA GLY A 24 8.60 2.84 -11.28
C GLY A 24 7.37 2.20 -11.94
N THR A 25 6.18 2.66 -11.59
CA THR A 25 4.93 2.17 -12.19
C THR A 25 4.84 2.54 -13.68
N GLY A 26 5.36 3.69 -14.09
CA GLY A 26 5.49 4.07 -15.50
C GLY A 26 6.39 3.12 -16.30
N PHE A 27 7.51 2.65 -15.72
CA PHE A 27 8.37 1.63 -16.33
C PHE A 27 7.66 0.27 -16.46
N LEU A 28 6.84 -0.13 -15.47
CA LEU A 28 6.02 -1.34 -15.56
C LEU A 28 4.97 -1.20 -16.67
N LEU A 29 4.31 -0.07 -16.78
CA LEU A 29 3.37 0.21 -17.87
C LEU A 29 4.03 0.11 -19.25
N ALA A 30 5.24 0.68 -19.40
CA ALA A 30 6.02 0.57 -20.64
C ALA A 30 6.40 -0.88 -20.94
N SER A 31 6.77 -1.66 -19.91
CA SER A 31 7.03 -3.10 -20.05
C SER A 31 5.83 -3.86 -20.59
N ASP A 32 4.65 -3.66 -19.98
CA ASP A 32 3.41 -4.33 -20.39
C ASP A 32 2.99 -3.93 -21.81
N ALA A 33 3.16 -2.64 -22.16
CA ALA A 33 2.91 -2.15 -23.51
C ALA A 33 3.88 -2.76 -24.56
N THR A 34 5.14 -3.03 -24.19
CA THR A 34 6.08 -3.73 -25.08
C THR A 34 5.69 -5.19 -25.29
N LEU A 35 5.19 -5.87 -24.27
CA LEU A 35 4.61 -7.22 -24.40
C LEU A 35 3.39 -7.20 -25.35
N ALA A 36 2.53 -6.19 -25.24
CA ALA A 36 1.36 -6.03 -26.10
C ALA A 36 1.75 -5.76 -27.57
N SER A 37 2.88 -5.11 -27.82
CA SER A 37 3.38 -4.78 -29.17
C SER A 37 4.20 -5.88 -29.85
N SER A 38 4.28 -7.08 -29.29
CA SER A 38 5.09 -8.18 -29.82
C SER A 38 6.61 -7.92 -29.84
N SER A 39 7.11 -7.03 -29.02
CA SER A 39 8.53 -6.69 -28.87
C SER A 39 9.06 -7.12 -27.48
N PRO A 40 9.09 -8.42 -27.15
CA PRO A 40 9.32 -8.88 -25.79
C PRO A 40 10.75 -8.66 -25.28
N GLY A 41 11.71 -8.36 -26.15
CA GLY A 41 13.13 -8.31 -25.77
C GLY A 41 13.47 -7.22 -24.74
N ALA A 42 12.77 -6.08 -24.72
CA ALA A 42 13.02 -4.98 -23.78
C ALA A 42 12.09 -5.02 -22.55
N SER A 43 11.05 -5.86 -22.56
CA SER A 43 10.03 -5.85 -21.51
C SER A 43 10.58 -6.29 -20.14
N GLY A 44 11.47 -7.28 -20.12
CA GLY A 44 12.06 -7.79 -18.88
C GLY A 44 12.90 -6.75 -18.15
N ASP A 45 13.75 -6.02 -18.87
CA ASP A 45 14.62 -4.98 -18.30
C ASP A 45 13.79 -3.80 -17.77
N LEU A 46 12.76 -3.37 -18.51
CA LEU A 46 11.85 -2.32 -18.09
C LEU A 46 11.08 -2.73 -16.83
N ALA A 47 10.56 -3.96 -16.79
CA ALA A 47 9.87 -4.47 -15.61
C ALA A 47 10.79 -4.50 -14.38
N GLN A 48 12.01 -4.98 -14.54
CA GLN A 48 12.99 -5.04 -13.46
C GLN A 48 13.36 -3.64 -12.96
N ALA A 49 13.63 -2.70 -13.87
CA ALA A 49 13.90 -1.31 -13.51
C ALA A 49 12.72 -0.68 -12.75
N GLY A 50 11.50 -0.90 -13.22
CA GLY A 50 10.29 -0.43 -12.55
C GLY A 50 10.16 -0.93 -11.12
N ARG A 51 10.39 -2.22 -10.89
CA ARG A 51 10.31 -2.82 -9.53
C ARG A 51 11.41 -2.31 -8.59
N TRP A 52 12.63 -2.12 -9.08
CA TRP A 52 13.70 -1.51 -8.28
C TRP A 52 13.38 -0.08 -7.91
N LEU A 53 12.80 0.71 -8.81
CA LEU A 53 12.34 2.07 -8.48
C LEU A 53 11.23 2.04 -7.43
N GLN A 54 10.25 1.13 -7.54
CA GLN A 54 9.22 0.97 -6.52
C GLN A 54 9.80 0.57 -5.17
N PHE A 55 10.81 -0.31 -5.14
CA PHE A 55 11.51 -0.67 -3.90
C PHE A 55 12.27 0.51 -3.28
N VAL A 56 12.98 1.30 -4.08
CA VAL A 56 13.65 2.53 -3.60
C VAL A 56 12.64 3.52 -3.05
N ALA A 57 11.50 3.70 -3.73
CA ALA A 57 10.40 4.53 -3.26
C ALA A 57 9.85 4.04 -1.92
N TRP A 58 9.67 2.73 -1.75
CA TRP A 58 9.26 2.11 -0.49
C TRP A 58 10.23 2.45 0.64
N LEU A 59 11.54 2.32 0.43
CA LEU A 59 12.56 2.69 1.42
C LEU A 59 12.49 4.18 1.79
N GLY A 60 12.28 5.05 0.80
CA GLY A 60 12.10 6.49 1.02
C GLY A 60 10.87 6.81 1.87
N LEU A 61 9.73 6.18 1.56
CA LEU A 61 8.50 6.33 2.32
C LEU A 61 8.63 5.78 3.75
N LEU A 62 9.26 4.62 3.91
CA LEU A 62 9.54 4.03 5.21
C LEU A 62 10.42 4.94 6.07
N THR A 63 11.49 5.48 5.49
CA THR A 63 12.38 6.44 6.17
C THR A 63 11.62 7.69 6.60
N ALA A 64 10.71 8.21 5.74
CA ALA A 64 9.85 9.34 6.07
C ALA A 64 8.93 9.04 7.26
N VAL A 65 8.31 7.87 7.29
CA VAL A 65 7.44 7.43 8.39
C VAL A 65 8.24 7.27 9.69
N CYS A 66 9.40 6.63 9.61
CA CYS A 66 10.27 6.46 10.78
C CYS A 66 10.74 7.80 11.34
N THR A 67 11.17 8.74 10.49
CA THR A 67 11.65 10.06 10.94
C THR A 67 10.52 10.94 11.47
N ALA A 68 9.32 10.88 10.89
CA ALA A 68 8.17 11.66 11.34
C ALA A 68 7.49 11.08 12.58
N GLY A 69 7.46 9.74 12.70
CA GLY A 69 6.69 9.05 13.73
C GLY A 69 7.47 8.69 14.99
N TRP A 70 8.80 8.65 14.91
CA TRP A 70 9.64 8.12 15.97
C TRP A 70 9.44 8.83 17.33
N GLU A 71 9.45 10.17 17.33
CA GLU A 71 9.22 10.93 18.55
C GLU A 71 7.81 10.72 19.13
N ALA A 72 6.79 10.65 18.24
CA ALA A 72 5.41 10.40 18.66
C ALA A 72 5.23 8.98 19.24
N ILE A 73 5.95 8.00 18.71
CA ILE A 73 5.91 6.61 19.18
C ILE A 73 6.63 6.48 20.53
N LEU A 74 7.83 7.06 20.67
CA LEU A 74 8.63 6.97 21.90
C LEU A 74 7.99 7.66 23.11
N HIS A 75 7.25 8.75 22.88
CA HIS A 75 6.58 9.51 23.94
C HIS A 75 5.10 9.13 24.13
N SER A 76 4.62 8.11 23.40
CA SER A 76 3.24 7.66 23.52
C SER A 76 3.11 6.65 24.65
N GLU A 77 2.42 7.02 25.73
CA GLU A 77 2.02 6.11 26.81
C GLU A 77 1.09 4.97 26.32
N TRP A 78 0.65 5.06 25.06
CA TRP A 78 -0.34 4.15 24.44
C TRP A 78 0.26 3.04 23.60
N VAL A 79 1.58 3.07 23.34
CA VAL A 79 2.29 2.08 22.52
C VAL A 79 3.18 1.24 23.39
N THR A 80 2.93 -0.05 23.41
CA THR A 80 3.76 -1.01 24.16
C THR A 80 5.03 -1.38 23.40
N GLY A 81 6.09 -1.76 24.12
CA GLY A 81 7.31 -2.27 23.50
C GLY A 81 7.06 -3.48 22.59
N ALA A 82 6.09 -4.33 22.93
CA ALA A 82 5.68 -5.47 22.10
C ALA A 82 5.06 -5.02 20.76
N GLU A 83 4.24 -3.96 20.77
CA GLU A 83 3.67 -3.40 19.53
C GLU A 83 4.75 -2.81 18.64
N ILE A 84 5.74 -2.13 19.22
CA ILE A 84 6.89 -1.59 18.46
C ILE A 84 7.68 -2.73 17.82
N ALA A 85 7.98 -3.79 18.60
CA ALA A 85 8.71 -4.94 18.09
C ALA A 85 7.93 -5.65 16.95
N ALA A 86 6.63 -5.88 17.14
CA ALA A 86 5.80 -6.49 16.12
C ALA A 86 5.70 -5.62 14.84
N ALA A 87 5.54 -4.29 14.99
CA ALA A 87 5.55 -3.36 13.87
C ALA A 87 6.89 -3.40 13.11
N ALA A 88 8.02 -3.45 13.83
CA ALA A 88 9.35 -3.58 13.24
C ALA A 88 9.50 -4.89 12.47
N VAL A 89 9.06 -6.03 13.03
CA VAL A 89 9.08 -7.34 12.36
C VAL A 89 8.20 -7.33 11.12
N GLY A 90 6.96 -6.85 11.21
CA GLY A 90 6.05 -6.74 10.06
C GLY A 90 6.63 -5.88 8.94
N THR A 91 7.22 -4.74 9.28
CA THR A 91 7.85 -3.82 8.32
C THR A 91 9.11 -4.44 7.69
N LEU A 92 9.94 -5.14 8.49
CA LEU A 92 11.10 -5.85 7.98
C LEU A 92 10.70 -6.93 6.96
N LEU A 93 9.68 -7.72 7.27
CA LEU A 93 9.17 -8.75 6.36
C LEU A 93 8.63 -8.15 5.05
N LEU A 94 7.89 -7.03 5.12
CA LEU A 94 7.45 -6.29 3.95
C LEU A 94 8.63 -5.79 3.10
N THR A 95 9.67 -5.28 3.75
CA THR A 95 10.87 -4.78 3.07
C THR A 95 11.64 -5.90 2.40
N ILE A 96 11.80 -7.05 3.07
CA ILE A 96 12.40 -8.26 2.49
C ILE A 96 11.57 -8.76 1.31
N GLY A 97 10.24 -8.80 1.46
CA GLY A 97 9.33 -9.18 0.39
C GLY A 97 9.46 -8.27 -0.83
N ALA A 98 9.46 -6.95 -0.63
CA ALA A 98 9.62 -5.97 -1.71
C ALA A 98 10.99 -6.09 -2.42
N ALA A 99 12.07 -6.28 -1.66
CA ALA A 99 13.42 -6.49 -2.22
C ALA A 99 13.49 -7.78 -3.04
N ALA A 100 12.96 -8.88 -2.51
CA ALA A 100 12.92 -10.16 -3.19
C ALA A 100 12.04 -10.12 -4.46
N PHE A 101 10.94 -9.35 -4.43
CA PHE A 101 10.08 -9.13 -5.58
C PHE A 101 10.81 -8.36 -6.69
N ALA A 102 11.57 -7.32 -6.33
CA ALA A 102 12.39 -6.57 -7.27
C ALA A 102 13.53 -7.42 -7.85
N ALA A 103 14.21 -8.20 -7.01
CA ALA A 103 15.34 -9.05 -7.43
C ALA A 103 14.93 -10.22 -8.33
N SER A 104 13.73 -10.79 -8.11
CA SER A 104 13.22 -11.94 -8.87
C SER A 104 12.38 -11.59 -10.10
N ASN A 105 12.36 -10.33 -10.48
CA ASN A 105 11.50 -9.82 -11.54
C ASN A 105 10.00 -10.15 -11.33
N GLY A 106 9.57 -10.13 -10.07
CA GLY A 106 8.18 -10.36 -9.70
C GLY A 106 7.72 -11.82 -9.59
N SER A 107 8.64 -12.80 -9.77
CA SER A 107 8.28 -14.22 -9.81
C SER A 107 8.52 -15.00 -8.51
N SER A 108 8.93 -14.34 -7.42
CA SER A 108 9.32 -15.03 -6.18
C SER A 108 8.11 -15.34 -5.29
N ALA A 109 7.80 -16.62 -5.14
CA ALA A 109 6.83 -17.08 -4.14
C ALA A 109 7.26 -16.71 -2.71
N ALA A 110 8.55 -16.75 -2.41
CA ALA A 110 9.07 -16.34 -1.10
C ALA A 110 8.82 -14.86 -0.83
N ALA A 111 8.90 -14.00 -1.85
CA ALA A 111 8.56 -12.57 -1.73
C ALA A 111 7.08 -12.37 -1.38
N ALA A 112 6.19 -13.10 -2.05
CA ALA A 112 4.75 -13.04 -1.78
C ALA A 112 4.44 -13.52 -0.35
N VAL A 113 5.04 -14.63 0.10
CA VAL A 113 4.88 -15.15 1.46
C VAL A 113 5.41 -14.15 2.49
N ALA A 114 6.61 -13.59 2.30
CA ALA A 114 7.17 -12.60 3.23
C ALA A 114 6.27 -11.35 3.34
N SER A 115 5.75 -10.87 2.21
CA SER A 115 4.82 -9.74 2.19
C SER A 115 3.50 -10.09 2.88
N ALA A 116 2.92 -11.27 2.60
CA ALA A 116 1.70 -11.74 3.23
C ALA A 116 1.83 -11.82 4.76
N VAL A 117 2.92 -12.42 5.25
CA VAL A 117 3.20 -12.50 6.69
C VAL A 117 3.40 -11.10 7.29
N GLY A 118 4.15 -10.23 6.63
CA GLY A 118 4.36 -8.85 7.06
C GLY A 118 3.06 -8.06 7.19
N ILE A 119 2.17 -8.14 6.19
CA ILE A 119 0.84 -7.53 6.23
C ILE A 119 -0.01 -8.16 7.33
N GLY A 120 0.05 -9.49 7.51
CA GLY A 120 -0.66 -10.22 8.57
C GLY A 120 -0.26 -9.76 9.97
N VAL A 121 1.03 -9.51 10.21
CA VAL A 121 1.52 -8.93 11.48
C VAL A 121 0.92 -7.54 11.70
N TRP A 122 0.89 -6.69 10.70
CA TRP A 122 0.24 -5.39 10.79
C TRP A 122 -1.27 -5.50 11.03
N ALA A 123 -1.95 -6.48 10.38
CA ALA A 123 -3.37 -6.75 10.62
C ALA A 123 -3.65 -7.12 12.08
N LEU A 124 -2.81 -7.99 12.68
CA LEU A 124 -2.91 -8.36 14.08
C LEU A 124 -2.69 -7.17 15.02
N LEU A 125 -1.73 -6.29 14.72
CA LEU A 125 -1.51 -5.06 15.47
C LEU A 125 -2.73 -4.14 15.43
N VAL A 126 -3.30 -3.93 14.26
CA VAL A 126 -4.49 -3.09 14.09
C VAL A 126 -5.70 -3.72 14.78
N LEU A 127 -5.85 -5.05 14.73
CA LEU A 127 -6.90 -5.77 15.43
C LEU A 127 -6.74 -5.67 16.97
N SER A 128 -5.51 -5.80 17.47
CA SER A 128 -5.25 -5.64 18.92
C SER A 128 -5.62 -4.22 19.38
N ARG A 129 -5.39 -3.23 18.53
CA ARG A 129 -5.78 -1.83 18.79
C ARG A 129 -7.31 -1.69 18.82
N ALA A 130 -8.02 -2.30 17.86
CA ALA A 130 -9.48 -2.32 17.85
C ALA A 130 -10.04 -2.93 19.16
N ALA A 131 -9.48 -4.05 19.61
CA ALA A 131 -9.88 -4.72 20.83
C ALA A 131 -9.67 -3.83 22.08
N ARG A 132 -8.50 -3.20 22.23
CA ARG A 132 -8.24 -2.31 23.38
C ARG A 132 -9.17 -1.08 23.39
N VAL A 133 -9.45 -0.51 22.22
CA VAL A 133 -10.40 0.60 22.12
C VAL A 133 -11.80 0.16 22.51
N SER A 134 -12.25 -1.04 22.11
CA SER A 134 -13.57 -1.57 22.45
C SER A 134 -13.69 -1.91 23.95
N LEU A 135 -12.61 -2.40 24.56
CA LEU A 135 -12.57 -2.73 26.01
C LEU A 135 -12.40 -1.50 26.91
N GLY A 136 -12.23 -0.31 26.34
CA GLY A 136 -12.08 0.91 27.15
C GLY A 136 -10.74 1.06 27.87
N GLU A 137 -9.76 0.22 27.56
CA GLU A 137 -8.45 0.20 28.22
C GLU A 137 -7.57 1.42 27.90
N GLN A 138 -8.02 2.32 27.02
CA GLN A 138 -7.24 3.47 26.58
C GLN A 138 -7.82 4.81 27.05
N GLY A 139 -7.26 5.38 28.15
CA GLY A 139 -7.37 6.78 28.60
C GLY A 139 -8.78 7.29 28.90
N PRO A 140 -8.93 8.56 29.27
CA PRO A 140 -10.21 9.15 29.63
C PRO A 140 -11.22 9.11 28.49
N ALA A 141 -12.50 9.00 28.83
CA ALA A 141 -13.59 8.89 27.87
C ALA A 141 -13.62 10.10 26.92
N VAL A 142 -13.14 9.91 25.69
CA VAL A 142 -13.28 10.90 24.61
C VAL A 142 -14.61 10.62 23.92
N PRO A 143 -15.49 11.61 23.73
CA PRO A 143 -16.73 11.43 22.99
C PRO A 143 -16.44 10.88 21.58
N GLY A 144 -17.12 9.81 21.19
CA GLY A 144 -16.92 9.16 19.88
C GLY A 144 -16.00 7.95 19.87
N ARG A 145 -15.58 7.45 21.01
CA ARG A 145 -14.68 6.29 21.18
C ARG A 145 -15.23 4.98 20.60
N GLU A 146 -16.52 4.73 20.80
CA GLU A 146 -17.21 3.55 20.26
C GLU A 146 -17.03 3.42 18.76
N HIS A 147 -16.88 4.55 18.09
CA HIS A 147 -16.73 4.63 16.65
C HIS A 147 -15.28 4.45 16.16
N GLN A 148 -14.30 4.55 17.05
CA GLN A 148 -12.90 4.29 16.67
C GLN A 148 -12.61 2.79 16.55
N ALA A 149 -13.27 1.95 17.36
CA ALA A 149 -13.13 0.50 17.26
C ALA A 149 -13.54 -0.01 15.87
N ASP A 150 -14.65 0.50 15.32
CA ASP A 150 -15.12 0.11 13.98
C ASP A 150 -14.11 0.46 12.88
N LEU A 151 -13.41 1.60 13.01
CA LEU A 151 -12.39 2.02 12.05
C LEU A 151 -11.19 1.08 12.07
N TRP A 152 -10.71 0.76 13.27
CA TRP A 152 -9.59 -0.18 13.44
C TRP A 152 -9.96 -1.58 12.98
N LEU A 153 -11.20 -2.01 13.26
CA LEU A 153 -11.70 -3.30 12.82
C LEU A 153 -11.79 -3.38 11.30
N ALA A 154 -12.35 -2.37 10.64
CA ALA A 154 -12.41 -2.31 9.18
C ALA A 154 -11.00 -2.32 8.55
N ALA A 155 -10.07 -1.57 9.13
CA ALA A 155 -8.67 -1.57 8.69
C ALA A 155 -8.01 -2.95 8.90
N ALA A 156 -8.26 -3.62 10.02
CA ALA A 156 -7.74 -4.97 10.28
C ALA A 156 -8.28 -5.98 9.25
N ILE A 157 -9.60 -5.97 8.98
CA ILE A 157 -10.22 -6.82 7.95
C ILE A 157 -9.57 -6.57 6.59
N GLY A 158 -9.36 -5.29 6.23
CA GLY A 158 -8.69 -4.93 4.98
C GLY A 158 -7.28 -5.48 4.87
N LEU A 159 -6.49 -5.36 5.93
CA LEU A 159 -5.13 -5.90 5.97
C LEU A 159 -5.10 -7.43 5.95
N PHE A 160 -6.04 -8.12 6.64
CA PHE A 160 -6.13 -9.58 6.56
C PHE A 160 -6.50 -10.04 5.15
N ALA A 161 -7.45 -9.39 4.48
CA ALA A 161 -7.80 -9.70 3.10
C ALA A 161 -6.60 -9.52 2.16
N LEU A 162 -5.83 -8.44 2.32
CA LEU A 162 -4.57 -8.23 1.58
C LEU A 162 -3.54 -9.31 1.88
N ALA A 163 -3.33 -9.68 3.15
CA ALA A 163 -2.38 -10.72 3.52
C ALA A 163 -2.73 -12.07 2.87
N ILE A 164 -4.01 -12.45 2.89
CA ILE A 164 -4.50 -13.68 2.25
C ILE A 164 -4.34 -13.59 0.73
N GLY A 165 -4.69 -12.45 0.12
CA GLY A 165 -4.53 -12.20 -1.32
C GLY A 165 -3.07 -12.39 -1.75
N TYR A 166 -2.13 -11.76 -1.09
CA TYR A 166 -0.69 -11.97 -1.33
C TYR A 166 -0.23 -13.42 -1.11
N GLY A 167 -0.81 -14.13 -0.14
CA GLY A 167 -0.59 -15.56 0.04
C GLY A 167 -1.02 -16.39 -1.17
N PHE A 168 -2.16 -16.05 -1.78
CA PHE A 168 -2.65 -16.70 -3.00
C PHE A 168 -1.78 -16.40 -4.23
N THR A 169 -1.14 -15.23 -4.31
CA THR A 169 -0.22 -14.93 -5.41
C THR A 169 0.98 -15.88 -5.43
N SER A 170 1.42 -16.39 -4.27
CA SER A 170 2.50 -17.38 -4.19
C SER A 170 2.12 -18.73 -4.80
N ALA A 171 0.82 -19.03 -4.87
CA ALA A 171 0.26 -20.27 -5.42
C ALA A 171 -0.30 -20.09 -6.85
N ALA A 172 -0.14 -18.90 -7.46
CA ALA A 172 -0.77 -18.51 -8.73
C ALA A 172 -0.12 -19.17 -9.96
N SER A 173 0.13 -20.50 -9.91
CA SER A 173 0.46 -21.30 -11.09
C SER A 173 -0.76 -21.59 -11.99
N SER A 174 -1.97 -21.20 -11.57
CA SER A 174 -3.22 -21.40 -12.28
C SER A 174 -4.14 -20.17 -12.14
N ALA A 175 -5.15 -20.07 -13.01
CA ALA A 175 -6.08 -18.95 -13.04
C ALA A 175 -6.85 -18.77 -11.71
N GLY A 176 -7.28 -19.86 -11.08
CA GLY A 176 -8.09 -19.80 -9.85
C GLY A 176 -7.44 -19.03 -8.71
N PRO A 177 -6.23 -19.38 -8.26
CA PRO A 177 -5.51 -18.61 -7.24
C PRO A 177 -5.25 -17.17 -7.63
N GLY A 178 -4.96 -16.88 -8.89
CA GLY A 178 -4.76 -15.50 -9.37
C GLY A 178 -6.03 -14.65 -9.27
N VAL A 179 -7.19 -15.22 -9.63
CA VAL A 179 -8.49 -14.55 -9.46
C VAL A 179 -8.78 -14.31 -7.98
N ALA A 180 -8.57 -15.33 -7.14
CA ALA A 180 -8.80 -15.21 -5.69
C ALA A 180 -7.90 -14.15 -5.07
N ALA A 181 -6.62 -14.09 -5.46
CA ALA A 181 -5.68 -13.07 -5.03
C ALA A 181 -6.20 -11.66 -5.35
N GLY A 182 -6.47 -11.38 -6.60
CA GLY A 182 -6.93 -10.04 -7.02
C GLY A 182 -8.26 -9.62 -6.39
N LEU A 183 -9.22 -10.55 -6.20
CA LEU A 183 -10.46 -10.25 -5.51
C LEU A 183 -10.24 -9.92 -4.02
N LEU A 184 -9.40 -10.69 -3.33
CA LEU A 184 -9.11 -10.44 -1.92
C LEU A 184 -8.33 -9.13 -1.73
N GLU A 185 -7.40 -8.82 -2.61
CA GLU A 185 -6.66 -7.56 -2.60
C GLU A 185 -7.59 -6.37 -2.87
N ALA A 186 -8.51 -6.50 -3.83
CA ALA A 186 -9.52 -5.47 -4.09
C ALA A 186 -10.43 -5.23 -2.88
N VAL A 187 -10.93 -6.29 -2.24
CA VAL A 187 -11.73 -6.20 -1.01
C VAL A 187 -10.92 -5.58 0.12
N GLY A 188 -9.65 -5.97 0.26
CA GLY A 188 -8.75 -5.45 1.27
C GLY A 188 -8.57 -3.94 1.16
N VAL A 189 -8.27 -3.45 -0.04
CA VAL A 189 -8.11 -2.00 -0.29
C VAL A 189 -9.45 -1.27 -0.16
N ALA A 190 -10.56 -1.85 -0.59
CA ALA A 190 -11.90 -1.26 -0.40
C ALA A 190 -12.25 -1.10 1.08
N ALA A 191 -11.91 -2.07 1.93
CA ALA A 191 -12.13 -1.97 3.37
C ALA A 191 -11.25 -0.89 4.02
N LEU A 192 -9.99 -0.72 3.56
CA LEU A 192 -9.14 0.40 3.97
C LEU A 192 -9.72 1.75 3.52
N ALA A 193 -10.21 1.86 2.28
CA ALA A 193 -10.89 3.06 1.79
C ALA A 193 -12.14 3.38 2.63
N TRP A 194 -12.92 2.36 2.97
CA TRP A 194 -14.08 2.50 3.85
C TRP A 194 -13.69 3.04 5.22
N SER A 195 -12.64 2.52 5.85
CA SER A 195 -12.16 3.01 7.14
C SER A 195 -11.80 4.50 7.08
N VAL A 196 -11.09 4.94 6.02
CA VAL A 196 -10.76 6.35 5.78
C VAL A 196 -12.01 7.20 5.56
N ALA A 197 -13.00 6.70 4.79
CA ALA A 197 -14.26 7.40 4.53
C ALA A 197 -15.08 7.61 5.82
N VAL A 198 -15.17 6.59 6.67
CA VAL A 198 -15.84 6.67 7.96
C VAL A 198 -15.10 7.60 8.90
N ALA A 199 -13.77 7.55 8.96
CA ALA A 199 -12.96 8.49 9.75
C ALA A 199 -13.23 9.95 9.35
N ARG A 200 -13.39 10.20 8.05
CA ARG A 200 -13.76 11.53 7.53
C ARG A 200 -15.17 11.94 7.92
N SER A 201 -16.16 11.08 7.73
CA SER A 201 -17.57 11.40 8.03
C SER A 201 -17.77 11.76 9.50
N ARG A 202 -16.95 11.19 10.38
CA ARG A 202 -16.95 11.42 11.83
C ARG A 202 -16.02 12.56 12.26
N LYS A 203 -15.51 13.36 11.31
CA LYS A 203 -14.62 14.52 11.54
C LYS A 203 -13.29 14.16 12.25
N LEU A 204 -12.92 12.88 12.29
CA LEU A 204 -11.62 12.42 12.81
C LEU A 204 -10.48 12.78 11.86
N LEU A 205 -10.78 12.93 10.56
CA LEU A 205 -9.88 13.39 9.52
C LEU A 205 -10.47 14.64 8.86
N SER A 206 -9.94 15.80 9.19
CA SER A 206 -10.42 17.11 8.68
C SER A 206 -9.68 17.60 7.43
N SER A 207 -8.82 16.78 6.84
CA SER A 207 -7.93 17.17 5.73
C SER A 207 -8.67 17.26 4.39
N ARG A 208 -8.41 18.33 3.64
CA ARG A 208 -8.84 18.50 2.23
C ARG A 208 -8.28 17.39 1.30
N ARG A 209 -7.33 16.60 1.78
CA ARG A 209 -6.64 15.51 1.05
C ARG A 209 -7.41 14.20 1.05
N VAL A 210 -8.33 14.01 1.99
CA VAL A 210 -9.08 12.75 2.11
C VAL A 210 -9.76 12.35 0.80
N PRO A 211 -10.34 13.25 -0.01
CA PRO A 211 -10.88 12.88 -1.32
C PRO A 211 -9.84 12.28 -2.27
N ALA A 212 -8.63 12.84 -2.33
CA ALA A 212 -7.57 12.32 -3.19
C ALA A 212 -7.06 10.95 -2.70
N VAL A 213 -6.94 10.75 -1.38
CA VAL A 213 -6.61 9.45 -0.80
C VAL A 213 -7.69 8.42 -1.12
N LEU A 214 -8.97 8.77 -0.95
CA LEU A 214 -10.08 7.88 -1.27
C LEU A 214 -10.14 7.54 -2.76
N ALA A 215 -9.92 8.53 -3.63
CA ALA A 215 -9.84 8.30 -5.07
C ALA A 215 -8.68 7.36 -5.43
N GLY A 216 -7.50 7.56 -4.84
CA GLY A 216 -6.35 6.68 -5.04
C GLY A 216 -6.61 5.25 -4.56
N LEU A 217 -7.19 5.07 -3.37
CA LEU A 217 -7.54 3.75 -2.87
C LEU A 217 -8.64 3.08 -3.72
N ALA A 218 -9.63 3.83 -4.19
CA ALA A 218 -10.66 3.29 -5.08
C ALA A 218 -10.06 2.82 -6.42
N LEU A 219 -9.18 3.62 -7.02
CA LEU A 219 -8.46 3.23 -8.25
C LEU A 219 -7.55 2.01 -8.00
N LEU A 220 -6.89 1.92 -6.85
CA LEU A 220 -6.07 0.77 -6.49
C LEU A 220 -6.94 -0.50 -6.33
N ALA A 221 -8.09 -0.41 -5.70
CA ALA A 221 -9.04 -1.52 -5.62
C ALA A 221 -9.52 -1.95 -7.02
N MET A 222 -9.76 -0.98 -7.91
CA MET A 222 -10.12 -1.26 -9.31
C MET A 222 -8.98 -1.93 -10.09
N SER A 223 -7.71 -1.58 -9.82
CA SER A 223 -6.57 -2.25 -10.47
C SER A 223 -6.47 -3.72 -10.05
N PHE A 224 -6.66 -4.04 -8.78
CA PHE A 224 -6.69 -5.43 -8.30
C PHE A 224 -7.88 -6.21 -8.86
N LEU A 225 -9.04 -5.58 -8.98
CA LEU A 225 -10.20 -6.20 -9.63
C LEU A 225 -9.92 -6.48 -11.12
N ALA A 226 -9.31 -5.54 -11.82
CA ALA A 226 -8.88 -5.74 -13.20
C ALA A 226 -7.82 -6.85 -13.30
N ALA A 227 -6.87 -6.93 -12.37
CA ALA A 227 -5.90 -8.01 -12.30
C ALA A 227 -6.57 -9.38 -12.09
N ALA A 228 -7.62 -9.47 -11.25
CA ALA A 228 -8.41 -10.69 -11.09
C ALA A 228 -9.10 -11.11 -12.41
N ILE A 229 -9.66 -10.16 -13.15
CA ILE A 229 -10.27 -10.41 -14.46
C ILE A 229 -9.22 -10.92 -15.46
N VAL A 230 -8.06 -10.24 -15.53
CA VAL A 230 -6.94 -10.64 -16.39
C VAL A 230 -6.47 -12.05 -16.04
N ALA A 231 -6.32 -12.37 -14.75
CA ALA A 231 -5.96 -13.71 -14.29
C ALA A 231 -6.98 -14.79 -14.65
N GLY A 232 -8.28 -14.42 -14.68
CA GLY A 232 -9.38 -15.33 -15.05
C GLY A 232 -9.52 -15.57 -16.55
N LEU A 233 -8.97 -14.67 -17.37
CA LEU A 233 -9.03 -14.81 -18.83
C LEU A 233 -7.90 -15.75 -19.30
N ALA A 234 -8.25 -16.80 -20.04
CA ALA A 234 -7.28 -17.67 -20.68
C ALA A 234 -6.71 -16.97 -21.93
N PHE A 235 -5.64 -16.20 -21.77
CA PHE A 235 -4.98 -15.54 -22.90
C PHE A 235 -4.21 -16.56 -23.74
N GLY A 236 -4.58 -16.71 -25.00
CA GLY A 236 -3.88 -17.60 -25.96
C GLY A 236 -2.56 -17.03 -26.46
N THR A 237 -2.31 -15.71 -26.30
CA THR A 237 -1.11 -15.01 -26.79
C THR A 237 -0.54 -14.06 -25.76
N LEU A 238 0.80 -13.89 -25.81
CA LEU A 238 1.51 -12.90 -24.97
C LEU A 238 1.04 -11.45 -25.23
N THR A 239 0.65 -11.15 -26.48
CA THR A 239 0.15 -9.81 -26.83
C THR A 239 -1.18 -9.50 -26.15
N ALA A 240 -2.10 -10.45 -26.10
CA ALA A 240 -3.39 -10.29 -25.41
C ALA A 240 -3.19 -10.15 -23.89
N LEU A 241 -2.30 -10.95 -23.32
CA LEU A 241 -1.90 -10.83 -21.90
C LEU A 241 -1.28 -9.44 -21.63
N GLY A 242 -0.33 -9.01 -22.46
CA GLY A 242 0.32 -7.70 -22.35
C GLY A 242 -0.69 -6.56 -22.42
N ALA A 243 -1.69 -6.63 -23.32
CA ALA A 243 -2.76 -5.63 -23.39
C ALA A 243 -3.59 -5.60 -22.10
N GLY A 244 -3.94 -6.76 -21.53
CA GLY A 244 -4.65 -6.85 -20.26
C GLY A 244 -3.84 -6.24 -19.11
N LEU A 245 -2.57 -6.59 -18.98
CA LEU A 245 -1.66 -6.05 -17.97
C LEU A 245 -1.47 -4.54 -18.15
N THR A 246 -1.38 -4.04 -19.38
CA THR A 246 -1.27 -2.60 -19.65
C THR A 246 -2.46 -1.83 -19.03
N VAL A 247 -3.67 -2.35 -19.13
CA VAL A 247 -4.85 -1.73 -18.51
C VAL A 247 -4.74 -1.73 -16.98
N VAL A 248 -4.35 -2.86 -16.39
CA VAL A 248 -4.16 -2.98 -14.93
C VAL A 248 -3.15 -1.94 -14.45
N THR A 249 -1.97 -1.90 -15.06
CA THR A 249 -0.88 -1.01 -14.66
C THR A 249 -1.19 0.46 -14.92
N ALA A 250 -1.98 0.77 -15.96
CA ALA A 250 -2.46 2.14 -16.20
C ALA A 250 -3.40 2.62 -15.08
N VAL A 251 -4.31 1.78 -14.61
CA VAL A 251 -5.20 2.10 -13.47
C VAL A 251 -4.39 2.23 -12.18
N GLU A 252 -3.40 1.36 -11.97
CA GLU A 252 -2.49 1.45 -10.82
C GLU A 252 -1.68 2.76 -10.85
N LEU A 253 -1.16 3.15 -12.02
CA LEU A 253 -0.46 4.43 -12.19
C LEU A 253 -1.37 5.61 -11.82
N ALA A 254 -2.62 5.61 -12.27
CA ALA A 254 -3.58 6.65 -11.90
C ALA A 254 -3.84 6.69 -10.39
N ALA A 255 -3.92 5.52 -9.73
CA ALA A 255 -4.05 5.41 -8.28
C ALA A 255 -2.85 6.02 -7.55
N VAL A 256 -1.64 5.67 -7.98
CA VAL A 256 -0.39 6.16 -7.40
C VAL A 256 -0.24 7.67 -7.59
N VAL A 257 -0.60 8.20 -8.75
CA VAL A 257 -0.63 9.65 -9.02
C VAL A 257 -1.61 10.36 -8.07
N ALA A 258 -2.82 9.83 -7.89
CA ALA A 258 -3.81 10.42 -6.98
C ALA A 258 -3.30 10.44 -5.51
N LEU A 259 -2.65 9.36 -5.05
CA LEU A 259 -2.04 9.29 -3.73
C LEU A 259 -0.83 10.24 -3.61
N GLY A 260 -0.01 10.35 -4.65
CA GLY A 260 1.12 11.28 -4.73
C GLY A 260 0.67 12.75 -4.67
N LEU A 261 -0.41 13.10 -5.36
CA LEU A 261 -1.02 14.44 -5.28
C LEU A 261 -1.52 14.75 -3.85
N ALA A 262 -2.09 13.76 -3.16
CA ALA A 262 -2.48 13.94 -1.77
C ALA A 262 -1.27 14.20 -0.86
N ALA A 263 -0.12 13.58 -1.13
CA ALA A 263 1.12 13.86 -0.43
C ALA A 263 1.70 15.25 -0.79
N TRP A 264 1.68 15.62 -2.07
CA TRP A 264 2.17 16.92 -2.55
C TRP A 264 1.43 18.11 -1.95
N THR A 265 0.10 18.03 -1.83
CA THR A 265 -0.70 19.11 -1.23
C THR A 265 -0.32 19.40 0.22
N ARG A 266 0.30 18.44 0.92
CA ARG A 266 0.86 18.66 2.27
C ARG A 266 2.03 19.62 2.26
N VAL A 267 2.87 19.54 1.26
CA VAL A 267 4.03 20.42 1.11
C VAL A 267 3.55 21.87 1.01
N GLY A 268 2.60 22.15 0.13
CA GLY A 268 2.04 23.50 -0.03
C GLY A 268 1.48 24.10 1.26
N GLU A 269 0.78 23.29 2.08
CA GLU A 269 0.23 23.77 3.35
C GLU A 269 1.30 24.08 4.43
N LEU A 270 2.48 23.46 4.35
CA LEU A 270 3.58 23.72 5.27
C LEU A 270 4.32 25.02 4.94
N TYR A 271 4.31 25.43 3.66
CA TYR A 271 4.96 26.67 3.21
C TYR A 271 4.04 27.89 3.31
N THR A 272 2.75 27.72 3.48
CA THR A 272 1.78 28.82 3.59
C THR A 272 1.43 29.19 5.02
N ARG A 273 1.98 28.52 6.02
CA ARG A 273 1.89 28.82 7.46
C ARG A 273 3.25 29.31 8.00
#